data_8e2388a16035e2c5ebbda775951b3ea8
#
_entry.id   8e2388a16035e2c5ebbda775951b3ea8
#
_cell.length_a   1.000
_cell.length_b   1.000
_cell.length_c   1.000
_cell.angle_alpha   90.00
_cell.angle_beta   90.00
_cell.angle_gamma   90.00
#
_symmetry.space_group_name_H-M   'P 1'
#
loop_
_entity.id
_entity.type
_entity.pdbx_description
1 polymer ?
#
loop_
_entity_poly.entity_id
_entity_poly.type
_entity_poly.pdbx_seq_one_letter_code
_entity_poly.pdbx_strand_id
1 'polypeptide(L)'
;VKLDSVQISKASTMDFRTNSGPTTFQLSAAEIDELSSRIKNLKIGHKDQSLQGHTPFYSLHVDTKENDRITFSGFDSNGNQAAILYENVYYRITDSDFISYLQRICAGETRTESINETNVDTAIHNAIMEHNSDRYYKGVFACESHTVLATEAGGAANSEENEPLTVYVLTLYEEYNLSEEGIESVGGGCGPVALTFNVTENGYELSEYWEPGDGSQYSDDIRKKFPEDILDEVWNPQDYVDAMTAENEQKALEFSAQK
;
A
#
# COMPACT_ATOMS: atom_id res chain seq x y z
N VAL A 1 23.28 -12.59 -17.25
CA VAL A 1 22.60 -11.32 -16.90
C VAL A 1 23.66 -10.41 -16.31
N LYS A 2 23.83 -9.21 -16.84
CA LYS A 2 24.72 -8.19 -16.27
C LYS A 2 23.86 -7.19 -15.51
N LEU A 3 23.94 -7.24 -14.19
CA LEU A 3 23.19 -6.34 -13.29
C LEU A 3 24.05 -5.22 -12.69
N ASP A 4 25.35 -5.25 -12.93
CA ASP A 4 26.33 -4.32 -12.38
C ASP A 4 26.18 -2.88 -12.88
N SER A 5 25.56 -2.71 -14.05
CA SER A 5 25.31 -1.40 -14.70
C SER A 5 23.86 -0.94 -14.64
N VAL A 6 22.97 -1.71 -14.01
CA VAL A 6 21.54 -1.38 -13.94
C VAL A 6 21.31 -0.10 -13.11
N GLN A 7 20.65 0.88 -13.71
CA GLN A 7 20.18 2.08 -13.04
C GLN A 7 18.67 2.00 -12.85
N ILE A 8 18.24 1.94 -11.58
CA ILE A 8 16.83 1.82 -11.22
C ILE A 8 16.17 3.21 -11.34
N SER A 9 15.03 3.28 -12.00
CA SER A 9 14.16 4.46 -12.03
C SER A 9 13.03 4.36 -11.02
N LYS A 10 12.47 3.16 -10.85
CA LYS A 10 11.36 2.87 -9.95
C LYS A 10 11.39 1.39 -9.56
N ALA A 11 10.93 1.07 -8.37
CA ALA A 11 10.73 -0.31 -7.95
C ALA A 11 9.47 -0.45 -7.10
N SER A 12 8.77 -1.58 -7.25
CA SER A 12 7.58 -1.90 -6.48
C SER A 12 7.56 -3.37 -6.10
N THR A 13 6.98 -3.69 -4.97
CA THR A 13 6.76 -5.07 -4.52
C THR A 13 5.33 -5.51 -4.76
N MET A 14 5.12 -6.82 -4.85
CA MET A 14 3.83 -7.47 -4.83
C MET A 14 3.95 -8.75 -3.98
N ASP A 15 3.13 -8.86 -2.96
CA ASP A 15 3.12 -10.02 -2.04
C ASP A 15 1.74 -10.67 -2.05
N PHE A 16 1.69 -11.95 -2.43
CA PHE A 16 0.49 -12.77 -2.48
C PHE A 16 0.32 -13.67 -1.26
N ARG A 17 1.22 -13.60 -0.27
CA ARG A 17 1.18 -14.45 0.94
C ARG A 17 0.16 -14.02 1.97
N THR A 18 -0.42 -12.83 1.83
CA THR A 18 -1.39 -12.28 2.77
C THR A 18 -2.78 -12.85 2.53
N ASN A 19 -3.53 -13.12 3.60
CA ASN A 19 -4.91 -13.60 3.51
C ASN A 19 -5.90 -12.52 3.02
N SER A 20 -5.45 -11.26 2.99
CA SER A 20 -6.25 -10.08 2.59
C SER A 20 -6.12 -9.73 1.10
N GLY A 21 -5.44 -10.58 0.31
CA GLY A 21 -5.14 -10.32 -1.08
C GLY A 21 -3.71 -9.83 -1.30
N PRO A 22 -3.32 -9.55 -2.55
CA PRO A 22 -1.97 -9.09 -2.85
C PRO A 22 -1.74 -7.67 -2.31
N THR A 23 -0.64 -7.50 -1.57
CA THR A 23 -0.17 -6.18 -1.13
C THR A 23 0.90 -5.66 -2.07
N THR A 24 0.81 -4.39 -2.45
CA THR A 24 1.75 -3.74 -3.36
C THR A 24 2.31 -2.48 -2.72
N PHE A 25 3.63 -2.30 -2.80
CA PHE A 25 4.32 -1.15 -2.24
C PHE A 25 5.31 -0.57 -3.26
N GLN A 26 5.38 0.75 -3.34
CA GLN A 26 6.46 1.45 -4.03
C GLN A 26 7.68 1.57 -3.10
N LEU A 27 8.88 1.37 -3.64
CA LEU A 27 10.11 1.57 -2.90
C LEU A 27 10.46 3.05 -2.80
N SER A 28 10.88 3.48 -1.62
CA SER A 28 11.47 4.78 -1.36
C SER A 28 12.83 4.94 -2.05
N ALA A 29 13.35 6.16 -2.14
CA ALA A 29 14.68 6.42 -2.69
C ALA A 29 15.79 5.66 -1.93
N ALA A 30 15.72 5.61 -0.60
CA ALA A 30 16.69 4.88 0.23
C ALA A 30 16.67 3.37 -0.03
N GLU A 31 15.47 2.78 -0.15
CA GLU A 31 15.30 1.36 -0.50
C GLU A 31 15.80 1.05 -1.91
N ILE A 32 15.61 1.97 -2.87
CA ILE A 32 16.15 1.86 -4.23
C ILE A 32 17.68 1.89 -4.22
N ASP A 33 18.31 2.73 -3.40
CA ASP A 33 19.77 2.81 -3.26
C ASP A 33 20.33 1.51 -2.63
N GLU A 34 19.68 0.98 -1.58
CA GLU A 34 20.04 -0.30 -0.99
C GLU A 34 19.89 -1.44 -2.00
N LEU A 35 18.74 -1.51 -2.69
CA LEU A 35 18.47 -2.50 -3.73
C LEU A 35 19.53 -2.44 -4.84
N SER A 36 19.89 -1.24 -5.30
CA SER A 36 20.91 -1.02 -6.32
C SER A 36 22.27 -1.56 -5.89
N SER A 37 22.64 -1.38 -4.61
CA SER A 37 23.87 -1.92 -4.03
C SER A 37 23.87 -3.45 -4.01
N ARG A 38 22.74 -4.07 -3.63
CA ARG A 38 22.59 -5.53 -3.54
C ARG A 38 22.59 -6.19 -4.90
N ILE A 39 21.91 -5.58 -5.90
CA ILE A 39 21.82 -6.11 -7.28
C ILE A 39 23.19 -6.15 -7.94
N LYS A 40 24.06 -5.18 -7.73
CA LYS A 40 25.41 -5.14 -8.31
C LYS A 40 26.27 -6.36 -7.97
N ASN A 41 26.05 -6.94 -6.82
CA ASN A 41 26.82 -8.09 -6.29
C ASN A 41 26.05 -9.40 -6.32
N LEU A 42 24.85 -9.41 -6.94
CA LEU A 42 23.94 -10.54 -6.90
C LEU A 42 24.51 -11.78 -7.60
N LYS A 43 24.52 -12.90 -6.89
CA LYS A 43 24.90 -14.20 -7.44
C LYS A 43 23.71 -14.84 -8.15
N ILE A 44 23.80 -14.90 -9.48
CA ILE A 44 22.80 -15.51 -10.36
C ILE A 44 23.29 -16.89 -10.77
N GLY A 45 22.43 -17.87 -10.62
CA GLY A 45 22.66 -19.25 -11.02
C GLY A 45 22.31 -19.51 -12.48
N HIS A 46 22.00 -20.77 -12.77
CA HIS A 46 21.68 -21.20 -14.11
C HIS A 46 20.26 -20.80 -14.53
N LYS A 47 20.02 -20.88 -15.83
CA LYS A 47 18.70 -20.72 -16.45
C LYS A 47 17.75 -21.81 -15.96
N ASP A 48 16.56 -21.43 -15.51
CA ASP A 48 15.56 -22.36 -15.01
C ASP A 48 14.20 -22.15 -15.69
N GLN A 49 13.94 -22.94 -16.72
CA GLN A 49 12.68 -22.87 -17.46
C GLN A 49 11.52 -23.59 -16.75
N SER A 50 11.79 -24.37 -15.70
CA SER A 50 10.73 -25.05 -14.96
C SER A 50 9.81 -24.09 -14.22
N LEU A 51 10.24 -22.84 -14.01
CA LEU A 51 9.47 -21.77 -13.35
C LEU A 51 8.47 -21.07 -14.30
N GLN A 52 8.56 -21.34 -15.60
CA GLN A 52 7.67 -20.70 -16.57
C GLN A 52 6.21 -21.16 -16.37
N GLY A 53 5.31 -20.22 -16.21
CA GLY A 53 3.89 -20.50 -15.95
C GLY A 53 3.53 -20.74 -14.49
N HIS A 54 4.50 -20.69 -13.56
CA HIS A 54 4.22 -20.72 -12.12
C HIS A 54 3.93 -19.32 -11.59
N THR A 55 2.93 -19.22 -10.74
CA THR A 55 2.63 -17.96 -10.03
C THR A 55 3.58 -17.79 -8.86
N PRO A 56 4.30 -16.67 -8.73
CA PRO A 56 5.15 -16.42 -7.59
C PRO A 56 4.30 -16.12 -6.35
N PHE A 57 4.85 -16.39 -5.17
CA PHE A 57 4.27 -15.99 -3.88
C PHE A 57 4.52 -14.51 -3.59
N TYR A 58 5.62 -13.96 -4.08
CA TYR A 58 5.97 -12.54 -3.97
C TYR A 58 6.90 -12.13 -5.10
N SER A 59 6.86 -10.86 -5.46
CA SER A 59 7.68 -10.29 -6.54
C SER A 59 8.15 -8.87 -6.22
N LEU A 60 9.33 -8.53 -6.73
CA LEU A 60 9.88 -7.18 -6.76
C LEU A 60 10.08 -6.80 -8.22
N HIS A 61 9.34 -5.80 -8.67
CA HIS A 61 9.41 -5.26 -10.03
C HIS A 61 10.32 -4.04 -10.03
N VAL A 62 11.30 -4.03 -10.90
CA VAL A 62 12.31 -2.99 -11.04
C VAL A 62 12.26 -2.44 -12.45
N ASP A 63 11.85 -1.18 -12.58
CA ASP A 63 11.92 -0.46 -13.84
C ASP A 63 13.27 0.27 -13.91
N THR A 64 13.97 0.13 -15.04
CA THR A 64 15.27 0.74 -15.26
C THR A 64 15.13 2.09 -15.94
N LYS A 65 16.17 2.92 -15.91
CA LYS A 65 16.20 4.18 -16.67
C LYS A 65 16.21 3.98 -18.20
N GLU A 66 16.51 2.77 -18.65
CA GLU A 66 16.48 2.37 -20.08
C GLU A 66 15.10 1.83 -20.50
N ASN A 67 14.09 1.93 -19.62
CA ASN A 67 12.73 1.43 -19.80
C ASN A 67 12.60 -0.13 -19.88
N ASP A 68 13.58 -0.85 -19.40
CA ASP A 68 13.49 -2.29 -19.21
C ASP A 68 12.87 -2.62 -17.85
N ARG A 69 12.18 -3.76 -17.78
CA ARG A 69 11.68 -4.29 -16.51
C ARG A 69 12.41 -5.57 -16.12
N ILE A 70 12.90 -5.58 -14.89
CA ILE A 70 13.49 -6.75 -14.25
C ILE A 70 12.55 -7.18 -13.12
N THR A 71 12.23 -8.47 -13.03
CA THR A 71 11.38 -8.97 -11.95
C THR A 71 12.13 -10.02 -11.14
N PHE A 72 12.23 -9.81 -9.85
CA PHE A 72 12.72 -10.80 -8.88
C PHE A 72 11.50 -11.44 -8.21
N SER A 73 11.44 -12.76 -8.18
CA SER A 73 10.27 -13.50 -7.69
C SER A 73 10.65 -14.65 -6.79
N GLY A 74 9.85 -14.90 -5.75
CA GLY A 74 9.93 -16.09 -4.93
C GLY A 74 8.80 -17.06 -5.26
N PHE A 75 9.15 -18.34 -5.40
CA PHE A 75 8.24 -19.41 -5.86
C PHE A 75 7.92 -20.45 -4.79
N ASP A 76 8.35 -20.24 -3.56
CA ASP A 76 7.94 -21.03 -2.41
C ASP A 76 7.72 -20.15 -1.16
N SER A 77 6.91 -20.64 -0.24
CA SER A 77 6.59 -19.94 1.01
C SER A 77 7.78 -19.82 1.96
N ASN A 78 8.79 -20.66 1.79
CA ASN A 78 9.97 -20.72 2.66
C ASN A 78 11.18 -19.93 2.11
N GLY A 79 11.04 -19.35 0.90
CA GLY A 79 12.07 -18.54 0.27
C GLY A 79 13.28 -19.30 -0.30
N ASN A 80 13.18 -20.61 -0.43
CA ASN A 80 14.30 -21.39 -0.95
C ASN A 80 14.40 -21.35 -2.49
N GLN A 81 13.31 -20.90 -3.14
CA GLN A 81 13.24 -20.84 -4.61
C GLN A 81 12.95 -19.39 -5.05
N ALA A 82 13.99 -18.70 -5.45
CA ALA A 82 13.85 -17.38 -6.04
C ALA A 82 14.55 -17.31 -7.40
N ALA A 83 14.00 -16.48 -8.27
CA ALA A 83 14.53 -16.27 -9.62
C ALA A 83 14.38 -14.82 -10.06
N ILE A 84 15.23 -14.42 -11.01
CA ILE A 84 15.11 -13.19 -11.76
C ILE A 84 14.52 -13.51 -13.13
N LEU A 85 13.49 -12.80 -13.53
CA LEU A 85 12.99 -12.76 -14.91
C LEU A 85 13.64 -11.59 -15.64
N TYR A 86 14.44 -11.93 -16.65
CA TYR A 86 15.12 -10.96 -17.50
C TYR A 86 15.02 -11.44 -18.96
N GLU A 87 14.59 -10.57 -19.88
CA GLU A 87 14.37 -10.87 -21.30
C GLU A 87 13.53 -12.16 -21.52
N ASN A 88 12.44 -12.33 -20.76
CA ASN A 88 11.56 -13.49 -20.77
C ASN A 88 12.23 -14.84 -20.38
N VAL A 89 13.33 -14.79 -19.68
CA VAL A 89 14.06 -15.96 -19.19
C VAL A 89 14.22 -15.89 -17.68
N TYR A 90 13.87 -17.00 -17.00
CA TYR A 90 14.14 -17.14 -15.57
C TYR A 90 15.57 -17.63 -15.33
N TYR A 91 16.24 -16.96 -14.38
CA TYR A 91 17.55 -17.37 -13.87
C TYR A 91 17.44 -17.53 -12.36
N ARG A 92 17.87 -18.66 -11.85
CA ARG A 92 17.79 -18.95 -10.42
C ARG A 92 18.69 -18.01 -9.62
N ILE A 93 18.19 -17.47 -8.51
CA ILE A 93 18.99 -16.73 -7.54
C ILE A 93 19.58 -17.75 -6.54
N THR A 94 20.90 -17.68 -6.33
CA THR A 94 21.62 -18.58 -5.42
C THR A 94 22.19 -17.84 -4.21
N ASP A 95 21.91 -16.55 -4.14
CA ASP A 95 22.35 -15.67 -3.05
C ASP A 95 21.32 -15.69 -1.93
N SER A 96 21.62 -16.40 -0.84
CA SER A 96 20.71 -16.55 0.30
C SER A 96 20.40 -15.21 1.00
N ASP A 97 21.37 -14.29 1.02
CA ASP A 97 21.19 -13.00 1.65
C ASP A 97 20.26 -12.11 0.83
N PHE A 98 20.38 -12.18 -0.51
CA PHE A 98 19.45 -11.49 -1.39
C PHE A 98 18.05 -12.12 -1.37
N ILE A 99 17.93 -13.44 -1.27
CA ILE A 99 16.64 -14.12 -1.14
C ILE A 99 15.94 -13.68 0.16
N SER A 100 16.65 -13.64 1.27
CA SER A 100 16.13 -13.17 2.55
C SER A 100 15.72 -11.69 2.51
N TYR A 101 16.52 -10.85 1.85
CA TYR A 101 16.19 -9.46 1.60
C TYR A 101 14.92 -9.32 0.74
N LEU A 102 14.81 -10.08 -0.36
CA LEU A 102 13.64 -10.07 -1.25
C LEU A 102 12.35 -10.46 -0.49
N GLN A 103 12.42 -11.46 0.38
CA GLN A 103 11.29 -11.87 1.23
C GLN A 103 10.83 -10.74 2.14
N ARG A 104 11.77 -10.10 2.84
CA ARG A 104 11.49 -9.03 3.81
C ARG A 104 10.96 -7.78 3.14
N ILE A 105 11.57 -7.35 2.02
CA ILE A 105 11.13 -6.14 1.32
C ILE A 105 9.74 -6.33 0.71
N CYS A 106 9.43 -7.53 0.21
CA CYS A 106 8.10 -7.83 -0.29
C CYS A 106 7.05 -7.96 0.84
N ALA A 107 7.48 -8.39 2.04
CA ALA A 107 6.64 -8.39 3.24
C ALA A 107 6.50 -7.00 3.90
N GLY A 108 7.25 -6.01 3.44
CA GLY A 108 7.31 -4.69 4.07
C GLY A 108 8.21 -4.62 5.31
N GLU A 109 8.98 -5.67 5.64
CA GLU A 109 9.78 -5.75 6.87
C GLU A 109 11.09 -4.94 6.85
N THR A 110 11.55 -4.46 5.71
CA THR A 110 12.80 -3.69 5.57
C THR A 110 12.64 -2.19 5.79
N ARG A 111 11.45 -1.76 6.13
CA ARG A 111 11.07 -0.34 6.22
C ARG A 111 11.39 0.29 7.57
N THR A 112 12.60 0.07 8.11
CA THR A 112 12.99 0.59 9.42
C THR A 112 13.40 2.07 9.45
N GLU A 113 13.43 2.80 8.32
CA GLU A 113 13.77 4.22 8.31
C GLU A 113 12.84 5.13 7.48
N SER A 114 11.87 4.59 6.73
CA SER A 114 10.73 5.36 6.23
C SER A 114 9.43 4.92 6.94
N ILE A 115 9.54 4.75 8.25
CA ILE A 115 8.44 4.28 9.11
C ILE A 115 7.19 5.16 9.01
N ASN A 116 7.30 6.37 8.43
CA ASN A 116 6.23 7.34 8.62
C ASN A 116 5.15 7.39 7.54
N GLU A 117 5.39 7.19 6.26
CA GLU A 117 4.31 7.34 5.29
C GLU A 117 3.56 6.04 4.96
N THR A 118 4.24 4.96 4.66
CA THR A 118 3.58 3.71 4.22
C THR A 118 2.92 2.94 5.36
N ASN A 119 3.44 3.07 6.58
CA ASN A 119 2.83 2.45 7.75
C ASN A 119 1.59 3.24 8.22
N VAL A 120 1.60 4.55 8.07
CA VAL A 120 0.43 5.41 8.31
C VAL A 120 -0.66 5.11 7.29
N ASP A 121 -0.35 5.02 6.01
CA ASP A 121 -1.30 4.69 4.95
C ASP A 121 -2.00 3.34 5.20
N THR A 122 -1.22 2.31 5.57
CA THR A 122 -1.78 1.01 5.96
C THR A 122 -2.64 1.12 7.23
N ALA A 123 -2.24 1.92 8.20
CA ALA A 123 -3.02 2.13 9.42
C ALA A 123 -4.33 2.88 9.14
N ILE A 124 -4.31 3.87 8.25
CA ILE A 124 -5.49 4.58 7.76
C ILE A 124 -6.43 3.59 7.05
N HIS A 125 -5.90 2.82 6.09
CA HIS A 125 -6.65 1.78 5.38
C HIS A 125 -7.36 0.83 6.37
N ASN A 126 -6.62 0.25 7.30
CA ASN A 126 -7.18 -0.67 8.28
C ASN A 126 -8.26 -0.02 9.15
N ALA A 127 -8.04 1.23 9.59
CA ALA A 127 -9.01 1.97 10.39
C ALA A 127 -10.32 2.22 9.61
N ILE A 128 -10.24 2.61 8.34
CA ILE A 128 -11.41 2.85 7.49
C ILE A 128 -12.15 1.53 7.23
N MET A 129 -11.44 0.47 6.88
CA MET A 129 -12.04 -0.84 6.61
C MET A 129 -12.71 -1.42 7.84
N GLU A 130 -12.07 -1.39 9.01
CA GLU A 130 -12.63 -1.90 10.26
C GLU A 130 -13.87 -1.10 10.67
N HIS A 131 -13.80 0.25 10.63
CA HIS A 131 -14.89 1.13 11.03
C HIS A 131 -16.15 0.93 10.18
N ASN A 132 -16.01 0.62 8.90
CA ASN A 132 -17.13 0.50 7.96
C ASN A 132 -17.61 -0.93 7.75
N SER A 133 -16.91 -1.96 8.24
CA SER A 133 -17.14 -3.38 7.96
C SER A 133 -18.55 -3.89 8.28
N ASP A 134 -19.25 -3.26 9.22
CA ASP A 134 -20.60 -3.65 9.66
C ASP A 134 -21.68 -2.57 9.40
N ARG A 135 -21.33 -1.46 8.72
CA ARG A 135 -22.21 -0.28 8.56
C ARG A 135 -23.08 -0.34 7.30
N TYR A 136 -22.66 -1.08 6.28
CA TYR A 136 -23.31 -1.07 4.97
C TYR A 136 -23.82 -2.46 4.57
N TYR A 137 -24.52 -2.54 3.44
CA TYR A 137 -24.93 -3.80 2.85
C TYR A 137 -23.70 -4.59 2.43
N LYS A 138 -23.61 -5.85 2.83
CA LYS A 138 -22.42 -6.66 2.53
C LYS A 138 -22.38 -7.05 1.06
N GLY A 139 -21.61 -6.34 0.30
CA GLY A 139 -21.17 -6.74 -1.03
C GLY A 139 -20.24 -7.97 -0.94
N VAL A 140 -19.92 -8.56 -2.08
CA VAL A 140 -18.96 -9.67 -2.16
C VAL A 140 -17.51 -9.21 -2.12
N PHE A 141 -17.28 -7.90 -2.31
CA PHE A 141 -15.99 -7.23 -2.20
C PHE A 141 -16.19 -5.86 -1.59
N ALA A 142 -15.32 -5.50 -0.65
CA ALA A 142 -15.27 -4.17 -0.05
C ALA A 142 -13.87 -3.60 -0.20
N CYS A 143 -13.80 -2.31 -0.46
CA CYS A 143 -12.53 -1.58 -0.53
C CYS A 143 -12.72 -0.12 -0.08
N GLU A 144 -11.60 0.54 0.15
CA GLU A 144 -11.57 1.97 0.43
C GLU A 144 -10.47 2.65 -0.41
N SER A 145 -10.62 3.92 -0.61
CA SER A 145 -9.57 4.85 -1.02
C SER A 145 -9.63 6.09 -0.15
N HIS A 146 -8.49 6.70 0.07
CA HIS A 146 -8.42 7.92 0.87
C HIS A 146 -7.38 8.91 0.34
N THR A 147 -7.56 10.17 0.70
CA THR A 147 -6.59 11.23 0.43
C THR A 147 -6.23 11.93 1.73
N VAL A 148 -4.95 11.92 2.08
CA VAL A 148 -4.44 12.66 3.24
C VAL A 148 -4.37 14.13 2.89
N LEU A 149 -5.09 14.96 3.64
CA LEU A 149 -5.10 16.42 3.49
C LEU A 149 -4.05 17.09 4.37
N ALA A 150 -3.92 16.62 5.62
CA ALA A 150 -2.92 17.12 6.56
C ALA A 150 -2.57 16.08 7.61
N THR A 151 -1.44 16.32 8.30
CA THR A 151 -1.01 15.53 9.45
C THR A 151 -0.53 16.48 10.56
N GLU A 152 -0.90 16.18 11.79
CA GLU A 152 -0.44 16.90 12.98
C GLU A 152 0.17 15.91 13.97
N ALA A 153 1.46 16.10 14.30
CA ALA A 153 2.07 15.41 15.42
C ALA A 153 1.63 16.12 16.71
N GLY A 154 1.26 15.39 17.74
CA GLY A 154 0.84 15.93 19.03
C GLY A 154 1.96 16.81 19.60
N GLY A 155 1.69 18.11 19.69
CA GLY A 155 2.70 19.10 19.87
C GLY A 155 3.05 19.42 21.32
N ALA A 156 4.25 19.11 21.75
CA ALA A 156 5.00 19.98 22.64
C ALA A 156 6.48 19.92 22.28
N ALA A 157 7.11 21.05 22.08
CA ALA A 157 8.49 21.23 21.61
C ALA A 157 9.60 20.55 22.49
N ASN A 158 9.24 19.65 23.40
CA ASN A 158 10.12 18.94 24.32
C ASN A 158 9.66 17.51 24.64
N SER A 159 8.86 16.86 23.79
CA SER A 159 8.28 15.56 24.12
C SER A 159 9.16 14.39 23.70
N GLU A 160 9.21 13.46 24.63
CA GLU A 160 9.82 12.15 24.52
C GLU A 160 9.06 11.26 23.51
N GLU A 161 9.69 10.23 22.98
CA GLU A 161 9.17 9.19 22.09
C GLU A 161 7.73 8.78 22.45
N ASN A 162 6.80 8.85 21.48
CA ASN A 162 5.38 8.40 21.49
C ASN A 162 4.30 9.52 21.47
N GLU A 163 4.52 10.62 20.75
CA GLU A 163 3.44 11.57 20.51
C GLU A 163 2.39 11.00 19.56
N PRO A 164 1.08 11.23 19.85
CA PRO A 164 0.04 10.80 18.93
C PRO A 164 0.14 11.57 17.60
N LEU A 165 -0.15 10.87 16.51
CA LEU A 165 -0.26 11.45 15.17
C LEU A 165 -1.73 11.57 14.81
N THR A 166 -2.20 12.79 14.51
CA THR A 166 -3.52 13.00 13.92
C THR A 166 -3.38 13.17 12.41
N VAL A 167 -4.15 12.39 11.65
CA VAL A 167 -4.21 12.44 10.18
C VAL A 167 -5.61 12.86 9.77
N TYR A 168 -5.70 13.91 8.96
CA TYR A 168 -6.94 14.41 8.39
C TYR A 168 -7.08 13.90 6.97
N VAL A 169 -8.15 13.16 6.69
CA VAL A 169 -8.33 12.48 5.41
C VAL A 169 -9.72 12.70 4.83
N LEU A 170 -9.82 12.69 3.51
CA LEU A 170 -11.06 12.38 2.82
C LEU A 170 -11.07 10.88 2.55
N THR A 171 -12.17 10.20 2.86
CA THR A 171 -12.32 8.75 2.71
C THR A 171 -13.44 8.42 1.76
N LEU A 172 -13.28 7.32 1.02
CA LEU A 172 -14.34 6.68 0.25
C LEU A 172 -14.28 5.17 0.51
N TYR A 173 -15.26 4.63 1.23
CA TYR A 173 -15.46 3.19 1.41
C TYR A 173 -16.59 2.73 0.51
N GLU A 174 -16.40 1.64 -0.22
CA GLU A 174 -17.42 1.07 -1.10
C GLU A 174 -17.47 -0.45 -1.03
N GLU A 175 -18.67 -0.97 -1.23
CA GLU A 175 -18.95 -2.40 -1.35
C GLU A 175 -19.51 -2.71 -2.73
N TYR A 176 -19.02 -3.78 -3.34
CA TYR A 176 -19.35 -4.18 -4.69
C TYR A 176 -19.93 -5.58 -4.76
N ASN A 177 -20.97 -5.75 -5.59
CA ASN A 177 -21.35 -7.04 -6.14
C ASN A 177 -20.63 -7.28 -7.46
N LEU A 178 -20.36 -8.56 -7.75
CA LEU A 178 -19.69 -8.99 -8.96
C LEU A 178 -20.64 -9.88 -9.76
N SER A 179 -20.74 -9.62 -11.06
CA SER A 179 -21.54 -10.42 -11.99
C SER A 179 -20.81 -10.61 -13.33
N GLU A 180 -21.36 -11.43 -14.22
CA GLU A 180 -20.86 -11.58 -15.59
C GLU A 180 -20.97 -10.26 -16.40
N GLU A 181 -21.84 -9.34 -15.98
CA GLU A 181 -22.06 -8.04 -16.63
C GLU A 181 -21.09 -6.95 -16.10
N GLY A 182 -20.35 -7.23 -15.02
CA GLY A 182 -19.36 -6.33 -14.43
C GLY A 182 -19.48 -6.18 -12.90
N ILE A 183 -19.03 -5.04 -12.41
CA ILE A 183 -19.10 -4.65 -10.99
C ILE A 183 -20.28 -3.69 -10.76
N GLU A 184 -20.90 -3.79 -9.59
CA GLU A 184 -21.98 -2.90 -9.15
C GLU A 184 -21.71 -2.45 -7.72
N SER A 185 -21.58 -1.15 -7.48
CA SER A 185 -21.49 -0.59 -6.12
C SER A 185 -22.86 -0.73 -5.44
N VAL A 186 -22.90 -1.36 -4.27
CA VAL A 186 -24.12 -1.66 -3.53
C VAL A 186 -24.24 -0.94 -2.19
N GLY A 187 -23.18 -0.31 -1.76
CA GLY A 187 -23.14 0.48 -0.53
C GLY A 187 -21.81 1.16 -0.33
N GLY A 188 -21.78 2.13 0.56
CA GLY A 188 -20.57 2.84 0.87
C GLY A 188 -20.82 4.19 1.52
N GLY A 189 -19.74 4.88 1.86
CA GLY A 189 -19.75 6.21 2.44
C GLY A 189 -18.51 6.99 2.07
N CYS A 190 -18.69 8.29 1.90
CA CYS A 190 -17.63 9.24 1.61
C CYS A 190 -17.69 10.39 2.61
N GLY A 191 -16.55 10.84 3.11
CA GLY A 191 -16.51 12.02 3.99
C GLY A 191 -15.15 12.31 4.58
N PRO A 192 -15.04 13.47 5.26
CA PRO A 192 -13.85 13.85 6.01
C PRO A 192 -13.79 13.09 7.34
N VAL A 193 -12.61 12.56 7.66
CA VAL A 193 -12.33 11.82 8.89
C VAL A 193 -11.02 12.33 9.49
N ALA A 194 -10.96 12.39 10.82
CA ALA A 194 -9.72 12.62 11.55
C ALA A 194 -9.36 11.36 12.34
N LEU A 195 -8.20 10.77 12.03
CA LEU A 195 -7.68 9.56 12.66
C LEU A 195 -6.54 9.94 13.59
N THR A 196 -6.63 9.59 14.87
CA THR A 196 -5.53 9.76 15.80
C THR A 196 -4.90 8.42 16.11
N PHE A 197 -3.60 8.33 15.93
CA PHE A 197 -2.82 7.12 16.18
C PHE A 197 -1.82 7.33 17.32
N ASN A 198 -1.69 6.35 18.19
CA ASN A 198 -0.52 6.22 19.05
C ASN A 198 0.64 5.67 18.21
N VAL A 199 1.76 6.39 18.21
CA VAL A 199 2.98 5.92 17.52
C VAL A 199 3.72 4.97 18.47
N THR A 200 3.95 3.74 18.04
CA THR A 200 4.61 2.68 18.81
C THR A 200 5.83 2.17 18.05
N GLU A 201 6.68 1.40 18.71
CA GLU A 201 7.81 0.72 18.06
C GLU A 201 7.35 -0.25 16.93
N ASN A 202 6.10 -0.71 17.00
CA ASN A 202 5.51 -1.65 16.04
C ASN A 202 4.65 -0.97 14.96
N GLY A 203 4.56 0.36 14.95
CA GLY A 203 3.77 1.14 13.99
C GLY A 203 2.72 2.03 14.66
N TYR A 204 1.55 2.11 14.04
CA TYR A 204 0.47 3.02 14.42
C TYR A 204 -0.72 2.24 14.95
N GLU A 205 -1.12 2.54 16.20
CA GLU A 205 -2.32 1.99 16.83
C GLU A 205 -3.42 3.05 16.87
N LEU A 206 -4.56 2.79 16.23
CA LEU A 206 -5.69 3.71 16.21
C LEU A 206 -6.18 3.97 17.63
N SER A 207 -6.19 5.23 18.06
CA SER A 207 -6.74 5.65 19.35
C SER A 207 -8.07 6.41 19.22
N GLU A 208 -8.29 7.11 18.12
CA GLU A 208 -9.56 7.78 17.82
C GLU A 208 -9.87 7.69 16.32
N TYR A 209 -11.09 7.29 15.98
CA TYR A 209 -11.71 7.48 14.69
C TYR A 209 -12.80 8.53 14.84
N TRP A 210 -12.59 9.73 14.30
CA TRP A 210 -13.54 10.82 14.40
C TRP A 210 -14.17 11.12 13.04
N GLU A 211 -15.49 11.20 13.01
CA GLU A 211 -16.28 11.68 11.87
C GLU A 211 -17.27 12.77 12.33
N PRO A 212 -17.64 13.73 11.45
CA PRO A 212 -18.59 14.77 11.83
C PRO A 212 -19.99 14.19 12.06
N GLY A 213 -20.73 14.80 12.96
CA GLY A 213 -22.14 14.48 13.18
C GLY A 213 -23.01 14.86 11.96
N ASP A 214 -24.10 14.15 11.80
CA ASP A 214 -25.05 14.43 10.71
C ASP A 214 -25.85 15.73 10.89
N GLY A 215 -26.35 16.24 9.76
CA GLY A 215 -27.33 17.34 9.72
C GLY A 215 -26.74 18.69 10.08
N SER A 216 -27.38 19.44 10.98
CA SER A 216 -27.01 20.83 11.28
C SER A 216 -25.68 20.99 12.02
N GLN A 217 -25.15 19.94 12.59
CA GLN A 217 -23.88 19.98 13.33
C GLN A 217 -22.67 19.74 12.42
N TYR A 218 -22.85 19.14 11.25
CA TYR A 218 -21.79 18.75 10.32
C TYR A 218 -20.74 19.84 10.08
N SER A 219 -21.20 21.03 9.67
CA SER A 219 -20.30 22.13 9.34
C SER A 219 -19.55 22.69 10.57
N ASP A 220 -20.20 22.70 11.72
CA ASP A 220 -19.59 23.22 12.96
C ASP A 220 -18.57 22.22 13.51
N ASP A 221 -18.84 20.94 13.39
CA ASP A 221 -17.95 19.86 13.82
C ASP A 221 -16.66 19.85 12.99
N ILE A 222 -16.78 19.95 11.66
CA ILE A 222 -15.62 20.05 10.76
C ILE A 222 -14.76 21.27 11.11
N ARG A 223 -15.35 22.45 11.24
CA ARG A 223 -14.60 23.69 11.58
C ARG A 223 -13.87 23.61 12.92
N LYS A 224 -14.38 22.82 13.87
CA LYS A 224 -13.74 22.64 15.18
C LYS A 224 -12.61 21.62 15.15
N LYS A 225 -12.73 20.59 14.29
CA LYS A 225 -11.81 19.46 14.28
C LYS A 225 -10.68 19.62 13.26
N PHE A 226 -10.97 20.19 12.08
CA PHE A 226 -10.01 20.29 10.99
C PHE A 226 -9.22 21.60 11.03
N PRO A 227 -7.92 21.58 10.68
CA PRO A 227 -7.12 22.77 10.48
C PRO A 227 -7.74 23.74 9.46
N GLU A 228 -7.61 25.03 9.68
CA GLU A 228 -8.24 26.06 8.84
C GLU A 228 -7.72 26.06 7.40
N ASP A 229 -6.46 25.73 7.23
CA ASP A 229 -5.74 25.74 5.95
C ASP A 229 -6.15 24.62 4.97
N ILE A 230 -6.86 23.57 5.45
CA ILE A 230 -7.38 22.49 4.60
C ILE A 230 -8.91 22.49 4.49
N LEU A 231 -9.60 23.47 5.05
CA LEU A 231 -11.07 23.51 5.00
C LEU A 231 -11.61 23.66 3.58
N ASP A 232 -10.91 24.34 2.70
CA ASP A 232 -11.34 24.51 1.30
C ASP A 232 -11.39 23.19 0.57
N GLU A 233 -10.42 22.28 0.79
CA GLU A 233 -10.39 20.93 0.24
C GLU A 233 -11.53 20.07 0.84
N VAL A 234 -11.77 20.21 2.14
CA VAL A 234 -12.85 19.47 2.81
C VAL A 234 -14.23 19.90 2.27
N TRP A 235 -14.42 21.20 1.96
CA TRP A 235 -15.68 21.69 1.42
C TRP A 235 -15.88 21.45 -0.09
N ASN A 236 -14.79 21.22 -0.83
CA ASN A 236 -14.79 21.00 -2.27
C ASN A 236 -14.13 19.64 -2.63
N PRO A 237 -14.66 18.51 -2.15
CA PRO A 237 -13.97 17.21 -2.25
C PRO A 237 -14.11 16.56 -3.64
N GLN A 238 -14.81 17.16 -4.60
CA GLN A 238 -15.24 16.46 -5.82
C GLN A 238 -14.07 15.88 -6.63
N ASP A 239 -12.98 16.62 -6.80
CA ASP A 239 -11.81 16.15 -7.56
C ASP A 239 -11.17 14.93 -6.88
N TYR A 240 -11.18 14.89 -5.56
CA TYR A 240 -10.66 13.75 -4.78
C TYR A 240 -11.59 12.55 -4.84
N VAL A 241 -12.91 12.79 -4.74
CA VAL A 241 -13.95 11.75 -4.81
C VAL A 241 -13.89 11.03 -6.15
N ASP A 242 -13.77 11.76 -7.26
CA ASP A 242 -13.69 11.19 -8.61
C ASP A 242 -12.45 10.27 -8.74
N ALA A 243 -11.30 10.69 -8.18
CA ALA A 243 -10.09 9.89 -8.20
C ALA A 243 -10.21 8.63 -7.32
N MET A 244 -10.76 8.76 -6.10
CA MET A 244 -10.98 7.65 -5.18
C MET A 244 -12.00 6.64 -5.74
N THR A 245 -13.05 7.11 -6.40
CA THR A 245 -14.04 6.24 -7.08
C THR A 245 -13.37 5.41 -8.17
N ALA A 246 -12.57 6.06 -9.03
CA ALA A 246 -11.86 5.35 -10.09
C ALA A 246 -10.87 4.31 -9.52
N GLU A 247 -10.22 4.60 -8.41
CA GLU A 247 -9.33 3.66 -7.73
C GLU A 247 -10.09 2.47 -7.13
N ASN A 248 -11.23 2.71 -6.45
CA ASN A 248 -12.06 1.65 -5.90
C ASN A 248 -12.66 0.75 -6.99
N GLU A 249 -13.15 1.33 -8.09
CA GLU A 249 -13.61 0.56 -9.25
C GLU A 249 -12.50 -0.32 -9.83
N GLN A 250 -11.28 0.22 -9.93
CA GLN A 250 -10.11 -0.55 -10.38
C GLN A 250 -9.82 -1.73 -9.45
N LYS A 251 -9.84 -1.53 -8.12
CA LYS A 251 -9.66 -2.60 -7.13
C LYS A 251 -10.73 -3.68 -7.27
N ALA A 252 -11.99 -3.29 -7.48
CA ALA A 252 -13.10 -4.22 -7.66
C ALA A 252 -12.99 -5.03 -8.96
N LEU A 253 -12.57 -4.40 -10.07
CA LEU A 253 -12.32 -5.07 -11.34
C LEU A 253 -11.16 -6.06 -11.25
N GLU A 254 -10.08 -5.68 -10.59
CA GLU A 254 -8.92 -6.57 -10.35
C GLU A 254 -9.30 -7.79 -9.51
N PHE A 255 -10.12 -7.59 -8.49
CA PHE A 255 -10.66 -8.70 -7.69
C PHE A 255 -11.59 -9.61 -8.51
N SER A 256 -12.44 -9.03 -9.36
CA SER A 256 -13.33 -9.79 -10.25
C SER A 256 -12.56 -10.65 -11.25
N ALA A 257 -11.46 -10.14 -11.79
CA ALA A 257 -10.64 -10.85 -12.77
C ALA A 257 -9.86 -12.05 -12.19
N GLN A 258 -9.83 -12.21 -10.87
CA GLN A 258 -9.15 -13.31 -10.17
C GLN A 258 -10.08 -14.50 -9.83
N LYS A 259 -11.38 -14.37 -10.10
CA LYS A 259 -12.39 -15.41 -9.87
C LYS A 259 -12.76 -16.15 -11.14
#